data_5b3cc01efc7d7457736a9873167a954e
#
_entry.id   5b3cc01efc7d7457736a9873167a954e
#
_cell.length_a   1.000
_cell.length_b   1.000
_cell.length_c   1.000
_cell.angle_alpha   90.00
_cell.angle_beta   90.00
_cell.angle_gamma   90.00
#
_symmetry.space_group_name_H-M   'P 1'
#
loop_
_entity.id
_entity.type
_entity.pdbx_description
1 polymer ?
#
loop_
_entity_poly.entity_id
_entity_poly.type
_entity_poly.pdbx_seq_one_letter_code
_entity_poly.pdbx_strand_id
1 'polypeptide(L)'
;MGGRKGLETMKPHPNKAPFIGVLTVLDTPSDVPPAGGRGHRVLLTKDVATDALDSLIGMGVNISEDGTRHNAGAKVGIIDSAEIRGCEIIISGYLFCQDFPAVIHQISACSEYGMSYELADARVEDMRANIWKLTCVTFTGAAIVLKGKAAFHSTDFVLI
;
A
#
# COMPACT_ATOMS: atom_id res chain seq x y z
N MET A 1 -8.32 43.97 15.17
CA MET A 1 -6.93 43.77 14.77
C MET A 1 -6.73 42.32 14.39
N GLY A 2 -6.78 42.03 13.12
CA GLY A 2 -6.50 40.71 12.59
C GLY A 2 -5.01 40.42 12.58
N GLY A 3 -4.48 39.90 13.70
CA GLY A 3 -3.17 39.28 13.65
C GLY A 3 -3.24 38.13 12.69
N ARG A 4 -2.53 38.19 11.57
CA ARG A 4 -2.17 37.00 10.80
C ARG A 4 -1.44 36.07 11.78
N LYS A 5 -2.16 35.08 12.30
CA LYS A 5 -1.47 33.91 12.87
C LYS A 5 -0.61 33.40 11.75
N GLY A 6 0.70 33.59 11.88
CA GLY A 6 1.65 32.98 10.99
C GLY A 6 1.29 31.51 10.89
N LEU A 7 1.55 30.88 9.73
CA LEU A 7 1.49 29.45 9.55
C LEU A 7 2.31 28.82 10.69
N GLU A 8 1.63 28.59 11.82
CA GLU A 8 2.19 27.74 12.85
C GLU A 8 2.40 26.39 12.19
N THR A 9 3.66 26.02 12.01
CA THR A 9 4.02 24.63 11.67
C THR A 9 3.32 23.76 12.71
N MET A 10 2.28 23.04 12.27
CA MET A 10 1.57 22.12 13.14
C MET A 10 2.59 21.15 13.73
N LYS A 11 2.65 21.09 15.05
CA LYS A 11 3.47 20.09 15.74
C LYS A 11 3.08 18.71 15.23
N PRO A 12 4.02 17.86 14.89
CA PRO A 12 3.73 16.48 14.52
C PRO A 12 2.89 15.82 15.61
N HIS A 13 1.85 15.10 15.20
CA HIS A 13 1.07 14.32 16.15
C HIS A 13 1.96 13.23 16.75
N PRO A 14 1.99 13.05 18.08
CA PRO A 14 2.92 12.16 18.74
C PRO A 14 2.75 10.67 18.36
N ASN A 15 1.57 10.28 17.88
CA ASN A 15 1.28 8.90 17.46
C ASN A 15 1.07 8.75 15.95
N LYS A 16 1.53 9.69 15.15
CA LYS A 16 1.46 9.63 13.69
C LYS A 16 2.83 9.78 13.07
N ALA A 17 3.39 8.70 12.55
CA ALA A 17 4.57 8.73 11.70
C ALA A 17 4.12 8.71 10.23
N PRO A 18 4.22 9.85 9.51
CA PRO A 18 3.74 9.91 8.15
C PRO A 18 4.59 9.06 7.20
N PHE A 19 3.94 8.49 6.20
CA PHE A 19 4.59 7.73 5.14
C PHE A 19 4.08 8.12 3.75
N ILE A 20 4.87 7.80 2.75
CA ILE A 20 4.48 7.74 1.35
C ILE A 20 4.90 6.39 0.77
N GLY A 21 4.08 5.81 -0.09
CA GLY A 21 4.39 4.52 -0.70
C GLY A 21 3.93 4.43 -2.15
N VAL A 22 4.64 3.63 -2.92
CA VAL A 22 4.19 3.13 -4.21
C VAL A 22 3.54 1.78 -3.95
N LEU A 23 2.21 1.75 -4.03
CA LEU A 23 1.44 0.55 -3.66
C LEU A 23 1.51 -0.55 -4.71
N THR A 24 1.47 -0.18 -5.96
CA THR A 24 1.45 -1.11 -7.10
C THR A 24 1.75 -0.41 -8.41
N VAL A 25 1.98 -1.21 -9.44
CA VAL A 25 2.18 -0.74 -10.82
C VAL A 25 0.99 -1.20 -11.67
N LEU A 26 0.46 -0.31 -12.48
CA LEU A 26 -0.72 -0.53 -13.32
C LEU A 26 -0.33 -0.85 -14.76
N ASP A 27 -1.22 -1.51 -15.49
CA ASP A 27 -1.06 -1.86 -16.91
C ASP A 27 0.16 -2.75 -17.21
N THR A 28 0.69 -3.40 -16.21
CA THR A 28 1.86 -4.27 -16.31
C THR A 28 1.62 -5.52 -15.44
N PRO A 29 1.93 -6.73 -15.93
CA PRO A 29 1.84 -7.92 -15.10
C PRO A 29 2.79 -7.84 -13.90
N SER A 30 2.35 -8.39 -12.76
CA SER A 30 3.20 -8.50 -11.58
C SER A 30 4.50 -9.26 -11.87
N ASP A 31 5.57 -8.95 -11.16
CA ASP A 31 6.87 -9.64 -11.32
C ASP A 31 6.78 -11.09 -10.88
N VAL A 32 6.03 -11.32 -9.81
CA VAL A 32 5.76 -12.65 -9.25
C VAL A 32 4.27 -12.78 -8.94
N PRO A 33 3.74 -14.01 -8.84
CA PRO A 33 2.36 -14.21 -8.41
C PRO A 33 2.15 -13.68 -6.99
N PRO A 34 1.09 -12.87 -6.73
CA PRO A 34 0.69 -12.54 -5.37
C PRO A 34 0.12 -13.76 -4.65
N ALA A 35 0.00 -13.70 -3.32
CA ALA A 35 -0.49 -14.81 -2.51
C ALA A 35 -1.88 -15.31 -2.94
N GLY A 36 -2.79 -14.41 -3.33
CA GLY A 36 -4.12 -14.77 -3.82
C GLY A 36 -4.19 -15.16 -5.29
N GLY A 37 -3.08 -15.12 -6.01
CA GLY A 37 -3.02 -15.36 -7.46
C GLY A 37 -2.97 -16.83 -7.86
N ARG A 38 -2.93 -17.75 -6.91
CA ARG A 38 -2.85 -19.21 -7.16
C ARG A 38 -1.76 -19.60 -8.17
N GLY A 39 -0.60 -18.96 -8.09
CA GLY A 39 0.51 -19.16 -9.00
C GLY A 39 0.43 -18.34 -10.30
N HIS A 40 -0.57 -17.51 -10.45
CA HIS A 40 -0.71 -16.61 -11.59
C HIS A 40 -0.18 -15.22 -11.30
N ARG A 41 0.57 -14.65 -12.23
CA ARG A 41 0.87 -13.23 -12.24
C ARG A 41 -0.43 -12.47 -12.52
N VAL A 42 -0.56 -11.28 -11.97
CA VAL A 42 -1.79 -10.48 -12.08
C VAL A 42 -1.53 -9.17 -12.83
N LEU A 43 -2.57 -8.68 -13.50
CA LEU A 43 -2.57 -7.40 -14.20
C LEU A 43 -3.76 -6.58 -13.69
N LEU A 44 -3.46 -5.41 -13.14
CA LEU A 44 -4.47 -4.42 -12.76
C LEU A 44 -4.34 -3.23 -13.72
N THR A 45 -5.41 -2.96 -14.47
CA THR A 45 -5.42 -1.85 -15.41
C THR A 45 -5.69 -0.52 -14.70
N LYS A 46 -5.25 0.57 -15.32
CA LYS A 46 -5.50 1.92 -14.81
C LYS A 46 -7.00 2.21 -14.68
N ASP A 47 -7.82 1.75 -15.64
CA ASP A 47 -9.27 1.97 -15.61
C ASP A 47 -9.92 1.29 -14.41
N VAL A 48 -9.60 0.03 -14.14
CA VAL A 48 -10.11 -0.72 -12.98
C VAL A 48 -9.63 -0.10 -11.69
N ALA A 49 -8.36 0.30 -11.61
CA ALA A 49 -7.78 0.95 -10.45
C ALA A 49 -8.43 2.32 -10.17
N THR A 50 -8.73 3.09 -11.20
CA THR A 50 -9.40 4.39 -11.07
C THR A 50 -10.76 4.24 -10.41
N ASP A 51 -11.55 3.26 -10.83
CA ASP A 51 -12.88 3.00 -10.28
C ASP A 51 -12.82 2.54 -8.82
N ALA A 52 -11.76 1.88 -8.41
CA ALA A 52 -11.60 1.31 -7.07
C ALA A 52 -10.77 2.19 -6.11
N LEU A 53 -10.16 3.28 -6.60
CA LEU A 53 -9.13 4.03 -5.88
C LEU A 53 -9.61 4.53 -4.51
N ASP A 54 -10.84 5.05 -4.44
CA ASP A 54 -11.40 5.60 -3.20
C ASP A 54 -11.57 4.56 -2.10
N SER A 55 -11.64 3.27 -2.46
CA SER A 55 -11.74 2.19 -1.47
C SER A 55 -10.47 2.04 -0.61
N LEU A 56 -9.34 2.63 -1.02
CA LEU A 56 -8.12 2.66 -0.23
C LEU A 56 -8.20 3.61 0.97
N ILE A 57 -8.99 4.67 0.88
CA ILE A 57 -9.03 5.72 1.90
C ILE A 57 -9.62 5.17 3.20
N GLY A 58 -8.88 5.33 4.29
CA GLY A 58 -9.27 4.84 5.61
C GLY A 58 -8.93 3.36 5.85
N MET A 59 -8.35 2.68 4.87
CA MET A 59 -7.94 1.29 5.04
C MET A 59 -6.65 1.19 5.84
N GLY A 60 -6.48 0.04 6.51
CA GLY A 60 -5.33 -0.20 7.37
C GLY A 60 -4.09 -0.65 6.61
N VAL A 61 -2.95 -0.28 7.17
CA VAL A 61 -1.64 -0.77 6.75
C VAL A 61 -1.15 -1.79 7.76
N ASN A 62 -0.62 -2.91 7.29
CA ASN A 62 -0.06 -3.96 8.13
C ASN A 62 1.37 -4.31 7.72
N ILE A 63 2.05 -5.04 8.59
CA ILE A 63 3.39 -5.59 8.37
C ILE A 63 3.54 -6.86 9.19
N SER A 64 4.18 -7.89 8.64
CA SER A 64 4.59 -9.06 9.40
C SER A 64 5.91 -8.83 10.13
N GLU A 65 6.24 -9.66 11.12
CA GLU A 65 7.47 -9.52 11.90
C GLU A 65 8.74 -9.55 11.05
N ASP A 66 8.77 -10.38 10.02
CA ASP A 66 9.90 -10.52 9.10
C ASP A 66 9.75 -9.72 7.79
N GLY A 67 8.61 -9.06 7.57
CA GLY A 67 8.34 -8.28 6.37
C GLY A 67 8.12 -9.12 5.10
N THR A 68 7.85 -10.42 5.23
CA THR A 68 7.76 -11.32 4.07
C THR A 68 6.34 -11.59 3.60
N ARG A 69 5.32 -11.18 4.36
CA ARG A 69 3.92 -11.53 4.10
C ARG A 69 2.96 -10.47 4.63
N HIS A 70 1.69 -10.59 4.24
CA HIS A 70 0.60 -9.82 4.81
C HIS A 70 0.28 -10.27 6.24
N ASN A 71 -0.19 -9.32 7.05
CA ASN A 71 -0.68 -9.55 8.40
C ASN A 71 -1.98 -8.74 8.63
N ALA A 72 -3.00 -9.04 7.82
CA ALA A 72 -4.21 -8.23 7.71
C ALA A 72 -4.97 -8.05 9.03
N GLY A 73 -4.80 -8.95 9.99
CA GLY A 73 -5.40 -8.85 11.32
C GLY A 73 -4.72 -7.85 12.27
N ALA A 74 -3.57 -7.30 11.91
CA ALA A 74 -2.77 -6.41 12.76
C ALA A 74 -2.46 -5.10 12.05
N LYS A 75 -3.39 -4.15 12.11
CA LYS A 75 -3.24 -2.83 11.48
C LYS A 75 -2.31 -1.94 12.32
N VAL A 76 -1.27 -1.42 11.69
CA VAL A 76 -0.28 -0.55 12.35
C VAL A 76 -0.36 0.90 11.87
N GLY A 77 -1.23 1.18 10.90
CA GLY A 77 -1.43 2.51 10.35
C GLY A 77 -2.65 2.62 9.47
N ILE A 78 -2.84 3.80 8.90
CA ILE A 78 -4.00 4.17 8.09
C ILE A 78 -3.54 4.84 6.80
N ILE A 79 -4.23 4.52 5.70
CA ILE A 79 -4.11 5.22 4.43
C ILE A 79 -5.10 6.39 4.44
N ASP A 80 -4.62 7.60 4.23
CA ASP A 80 -5.47 8.79 4.19
C ASP A 80 -5.53 9.44 2.81
N SER A 81 -4.68 9.04 1.89
CA SER A 81 -4.61 9.60 0.54
C SER A 81 -4.17 8.54 -0.47
N ALA A 82 -4.74 8.59 -1.66
CA ALA A 82 -4.39 7.72 -2.78
C ALA A 82 -4.55 8.47 -4.09
N GLU A 83 -3.59 8.32 -4.99
CA GLU A 83 -3.63 8.90 -6.34
C GLU A 83 -2.93 8.00 -7.34
N ILE A 84 -3.30 8.15 -8.61
CA ILE A 84 -2.61 7.49 -9.72
C ILE A 84 -1.67 8.51 -10.36
N ARG A 85 -0.38 8.18 -10.39
CA ARG A 85 0.66 8.93 -11.12
C ARG A 85 1.28 8.05 -12.18
N GLY A 86 1.09 8.40 -13.44
CA GLY A 86 1.55 7.52 -14.52
C GLY A 86 0.91 6.13 -14.39
N CYS A 87 1.72 5.11 -14.23
CA CYS A 87 1.29 3.72 -14.03
C CYS A 87 1.43 3.25 -12.58
N GLU A 88 1.49 4.16 -11.61
CA GLU A 88 1.65 3.80 -10.20
C GLU A 88 0.48 4.32 -9.38
N ILE A 89 0.07 3.53 -8.38
CA ILE A 89 -0.77 4.03 -7.29
C ILE A 89 0.16 4.50 -6.18
N ILE A 90 0.06 5.79 -5.86
CA ILE A 90 0.80 6.40 -4.75
C ILE A 90 -0.16 6.58 -3.59
N ILE A 91 0.21 6.09 -2.43
CA ILE A 91 -0.56 6.26 -1.19
C ILE A 91 0.27 7.03 -0.17
N SER A 92 -0.43 7.71 0.71
CA SER A 92 0.14 8.29 1.91
C SER A 92 -0.77 8.08 3.10
N GLY A 93 -0.24 8.28 4.27
CA GLY A 93 -0.95 8.12 5.52
C GLY A 93 0.02 8.17 6.68
N TYR A 94 -0.28 7.44 7.75
CA TYR A 94 0.57 7.42 8.92
C TYR A 94 0.54 6.06 9.62
N LEU A 95 1.63 5.76 10.30
CA LEU A 95 1.73 4.63 11.23
C LEU A 95 1.52 5.12 12.67
N PHE A 96 0.94 4.28 13.51
CA PHE A 96 0.77 4.56 14.94
C PHE A 96 2.07 4.30 15.68
N CYS A 97 2.98 5.27 15.66
CA CYS A 97 4.36 5.08 16.09
C CYS A 97 4.53 4.90 17.61
N GLN A 98 3.64 5.46 18.44
CA GLN A 98 3.67 5.22 19.88
C GLN A 98 3.18 3.81 20.25
N ASP A 99 2.20 3.28 19.49
CA ASP A 99 1.66 1.95 19.75
C ASP A 99 2.56 0.86 19.18
N PHE A 100 3.32 1.17 18.12
CA PHE A 100 4.15 0.22 17.39
C PHE A 100 5.59 0.70 17.20
N PRO A 101 6.33 1.01 18.28
CA PRO A 101 7.70 1.51 18.15
C PRO A 101 8.65 0.49 17.50
N ALA A 102 8.42 -0.80 17.70
CA ALA A 102 9.21 -1.86 17.07
C ALA A 102 9.06 -1.88 15.55
N VAL A 103 7.87 -1.57 15.03
CA VAL A 103 7.61 -1.47 13.59
C VAL A 103 8.37 -0.31 12.98
N ILE A 104 8.36 0.84 13.65
CA ILE A 104 9.11 2.03 13.21
C ILE A 104 10.61 1.71 13.16
N HIS A 105 11.11 1.03 14.17
CA HIS A 105 12.52 0.61 14.23
C HIS A 105 12.85 -0.38 13.11
N GLN A 106 12.00 -1.37 12.89
CA GLN A 106 12.16 -2.36 11.82
C GLN A 106 12.25 -1.71 10.44
N ILE A 107 11.34 -0.78 10.13
CA ILE A 107 11.32 -0.08 8.83
C ILE A 107 12.52 0.83 8.69
N SER A 108 12.88 1.56 9.74
CA SER A 108 14.02 2.50 9.72
C SER A 108 15.37 1.80 9.57
N ALA A 109 15.46 0.54 9.98
CA ALA A 109 16.69 -0.26 9.90
C ALA A 109 16.94 -0.86 8.51
N CYS A 110 15.99 -0.76 7.59
CA CYS A 110 16.05 -1.40 6.27
C CYS A 110 15.39 -0.50 5.22
N SER A 111 16.05 -0.26 4.09
CA SER A 111 15.52 0.53 2.97
C SER A 111 14.83 -0.31 1.90
N GLU A 112 14.72 -1.63 2.10
CA GLU A 112 14.25 -2.58 1.09
C GLU A 112 12.76 -2.93 1.23
N TYR A 113 11.94 -2.06 1.83
CA TYR A 113 10.52 -2.26 1.92
C TYR A 113 9.78 -1.70 0.71
N GLY A 114 8.86 -2.49 0.19
CA GLY A 114 7.85 -2.13 -0.78
C GLY A 114 6.47 -2.35 -0.20
N MET A 115 5.49 -2.50 -1.08
CA MET A 115 4.10 -2.66 -0.69
C MET A 115 3.38 -3.71 -1.51
N SER A 116 2.28 -4.19 -0.96
CA SER A 116 1.36 -5.10 -1.61
C SER A 116 -0.06 -4.77 -1.17
N TYR A 117 -1.00 -4.69 -2.10
CA TYR A 117 -2.39 -4.40 -1.77
C TYR A 117 -3.14 -5.65 -1.29
N GLU A 118 -4.23 -5.41 -0.57
CA GLU A 118 -5.22 -6.42 -0.18
C GLU A 118 -6.54 -6.12 -0.88
N LEU A 119 -7.20 -7.16 -1.38
CA LEU A 119 -8.41 -7.04 -2.17
C LEU A 119 -9.56 -7.87 -1.57
N ALA A 120 -10.77 -7.39 -1.80
CA ALA A 120 -12.00 -8.18 -1.73
C ALA A 120 -12.74 -8.04 -3.05
N ASP A 121 -13.67 -8.97 -3.29
CA ASP A 121 -14.57 -8.96 -4.45
C ASP A 121 -13.85 -8.86 -5.80
N ALA A 122 -12.63 -9.39 -5.86
CA ALA A 122 -11.83 -9.40 -7.09
C ALA A 122 -12.39 -10.39 -8.10
N ARG A 123 -12.43 -9.96 -9.36
CA ARG A 123 -12.82 -10.80 -10.50
C ARG A 123 -11.73 -10.82 -11.54
N VAL A 124 -11.58 -11.94 -12.19
CA VAL A 124 -10.59 -12.21 -13.23
C VAL A 124 -11.32 -12.38 -14.56
N GLU A 125 -10.80 -11.77 -15.62
CA GLU A 125 -11.40 -11.82 -16.94
C GLU A 125 -11.48 -13.25 -17.50
N ASP A 126 -10.38 -13.99 -17.41
CA ASP A 126 -10.28 -15.40 -17.81
C ASP A 126 -9.39 -16.18 -16.85
N MET A 127 -9.99 -17.04 -16.03
CA MET A 127 -9.29 -17.87 -15.06
C MET A 127 -8.32 -18.88 -15.69
N ARG A 128 -8.46 -19.15 -17.00
CA ARG A 128 -7.59 -20.07 -17.76
C ARG A 128 -6.36 -19.39 -18.33
N ALA A 129 -6.34 -18.04 -18.36
CA ALA A 129 -5.19 -17.28 -18.85
C ALA A 129 -3.99 -17.44 -17.91
N ASN A 130 -2.79 -17.35 -18.46
CA ASN A 130 -1.56 -17.39 -17.66
C ASN A 130 -1.45 -16.16 -16.75
N ILE A 131 -1.79 -15.01 -17.27
CA ILE A 131 -1.83 -13.76 -16.52
C ILE A 131 -3.29 -13.43 -16.20
N TRP A 132 -3.59 -13.28 -14.93
CA TRP A 132 -4.93 -12.93 -14.48
C TRP A 132 -5.16 -11.44 -14.55
N LYS A 133 -5.91 -11.02 -15.56
CA LYS A 133 -6.36 -9.64 -15.68
C LYS A 133 -7.56 -9.42 -14.77
N LEU A 134 -7.39 -8.52 -13.79
CA LEU A 134 -8.44 -8.16 -12.85
C LEU A 134 -9.44 -7.21 -13.54
N THR A 135 -10.72 -7.51 -13.43
CA THR A 135 -11.80 -6.72 -14.03
C THR A 135 -12.60 -5.93 -13.00
N CYS A 136 -12.54 -6.34 -11.75
CA CYS A 136 -13.19 -5.68 -10.62
C CYS A 136 -12.39 -5.93 -9.37
N VAL A 137 -12.16 -4.90 -8.56
CA VAL A 137 -11.49 -5.00 -7.28
C VAL A 137 -12.10 -4.02 -6.28
N THR A 138 -11.98 -4.35 -5.00
CA THR A 138 -12.16 -3.41 -3.89
C THR A 138 -10.90 -3.52 -3.02
N PHE A 139 -10.24 -2.42 -2.78
CA PHE A 139 -9.08 -2.43 -1.90
C PHE A 139 -9.53 -2.47 -0.44
N THR A 140 -8.95 -3.37 0.32
CA THR A 140 -9.28 -3.57 1.75
C THR A 140 -8.13 -3.26 2.68
N GLY A 141 -6.96 -3.00 2.14
CA GLY A 141 -5.78 -2.66 2.91
C GLY A 141 -4.50 -2.73 2.08
N ALA A 142 -3.41 -2.53 2.76
CA ALA A 142 -2.07 -2.65 2.19
C ALA A 142 -1.11 -3.24 3.21
N ALA A 143 -0.15 -4.01 2.73
CA ALA A 143 0.93 -4.54 3.54
C ALA A 143 2.25 -3.89 3.15
N ILE A 144 3.08 -3.62 4.16
CA ILE A 144 4.48 -3.27 3.98
C ILE A 144 5.24 -4.59 3.92
N VAL A 145 5.90 -4.86 2.80
CA VAL A 145 6.65 -6.10 2.56
C VAL A 145 8.00 -5.79 1.96
N LEU A 146 8.95 -6.68 2.15
CA LEU A 146 10.24 -6.56 1.45
C LEU A 146 10.01 -6.53 -0.06
N LYS A 147 10.72 -5.68 -0.79
CA LYS A 147 10.54 -5.50 -2.24
C LYS A 147 10.63 -6.82 -3.00
N GLY A 148 11.55 -7.70 -2.63
CA GLY A 148 11.69 -9.02 -3.24
C GLY A 148 10.53 -9.99 -2.96
N LYS A 149 9.67 -9.68 -2.00
CA LYS A 149 8.46 -10.44 -1.64
C LYS A 149 7.18 -9.80 -2.12
N ALA A 150 7.23 -8.54 -2.54
CA ALA A 150 6.09 -7.85 -3.14
C ALA A 150 5.81 -8.42 -4.54
N ALA A 151 4.53 -8.43 -4.94
CA ALA A 151 4.15 -8.84 -6.29
C ALA A 151 4.78 -7.96 -7.37
N PHE A 152 5.00 -6.68 -7.06
CA PHE A 152 5.77 -5.75 -7.87
C PHE A 152 7.01 -5.29 -7.09
N HIS A 153 8.19 -5.64 -7.58
CA HIS A 153 9.47 -5.34 -6.92
C HIS A 153 9.84 -3.84 -6.95
N SER A 154 9.22 -3.06 -7.83
CA SER A 154 9.39 -1.61 -7.94
C SER A 154 8.50 -0.80 -7.00
N THR A 155 7.71 -1.44 -6.15
CA THR A 155 6.98 -0.76 -5.09
C THR A 155 7.94 -0.18 -4.06
N ASP A 156 7.46 0.77 -3.26
CA ASP A 156 8.31 1.46 -2.29
C ASP A 156 7.50 1.87 -1.06
N PHE A 157 8.18 1.97 0.07
CA PHE A 157 7.60 2.48 1.32
C PHE A 157 8.64 3.30 2.07
N VAL A 158 8.31 4.56 2.34
CA VAL A 158 9.22 5.50 2.98
C VAL A 158 8.51 6.23 4.12
N LEU A 159 9.11 6.21 5.31
CA LEU A 159 8.75 7.13 6.39
C LEU A 159 9.30 8.51 6.06
N ILE A 160 8.46 9.51 6.25
CA ILE A 160 8.82 10.90 5.94
C ILE A 160 9.44 11.57 7.17
#